data_297539e7617a87c88e9edb72a95561c0
#
_entry.id   297539e7617a87c88e9edb72a95561c0
#
_cell.length_a   1.000
_cell.length_b   1.000
_cell.length_c   1.000
_cell.angle_alpha   90.00
_cell.angle_beta   90.00
_cell.angle_gamma   90.00
#
_symmetry.space_group_name_H-M   'P 1'
#
loop_
_entity.id
_entity.type
_entity.pdbx_description
1 polymer ?
#
loop_
_entity_poly.entity_id
_entity_poly.type
_entity_poly.pdbx_seq_one_letter_code
_entity_poly.pdbx_strand_id
1 'polypeptide(L)'
;SAHQYFADLYGVDYETAKGITFRYLYGGLDDTARGIEFFRKVDDYIKEVYQKFIISGRLTTPLLKREIHFGRIEGATEQKVFNYLLQALETEVNYMKMGQIFDGLGKRLSRPILYTYDAIMFDVHPIERDEVIRIVKDIMETGGFPVRMYEGTNYGNLVLIP
;
A
#
# COMPACT_ATOMS: atom_id res chain seq x y z
N SER A 1 -12.55 8.09 -0.28
CA SER A 1 -11.13 7.77 -0.53
C SER A 1 -10.31 9.05 -0.63
N ALA A 2 -9.00 8.98 -0.42
CA ALA A 2 -8.11 10.14 -0.57
C ALA A 2 -8.19 10.74 -1.98
N HIS A 3 -8.26 9.91 -3.01
CA HIS A 3 -8.39 10.40 -4.39
C HIS A 3 -9.72 11.11 -4.66
N GLN A 4 -10.83 10.70 -4.00
CA GLN A 4 -12.08 11.43 -4.10
C GLN A 4 -11.98 12.82 -3.46
N TYR A 5 -11.36 12.93 -2.30
CA TYR A 5 -11.10 14.23 -1.68
C TYR A 5 -10.30 15.16 -2.61
N PHE A 6 -9.28 14.64 -3.28
CA PHE A 6 -8.52 15.43 -4.25
C PHE A 6 -9.28 15.70 -5.54
N ALA A 7 -10.17 14.80 -6.00
CA ALA A 7 -11.06 15.05 -7.13
C ALA A 7 -11.97 16.25 -6.85
N ASP A 8 -12.58 16.28 -5.67
CA ASP A 8 -13.44 17.39 -5.24
C ASP A 8 -12.64 18.69 -5.06
N LEU A 9 -11.42 18.60 -4.50
CA LEU A 9 -10.54 19.76 -4.29
C LEU A 9 -10.06 20.39 -5.61
N TYR A 10 -9.75 19.56 -6.61
CA TYR A 10 -9.25 20.02 -7.92
C TYR A 10 -10.38 20.33 -8.91
N GLY A 11 -11.62 19.94 -8.63
CA GLY A 11 -12.73 20.05 -9.56
C GLY A 11 -12.60 19.17 -10.81
N VAL A 12 -12.02 17.97 -10.64
CA VAL A 12 -11.78 17.00 -11.72
C VAL A 12 -12.40 15.64 -11.38
N ASP A 13 -12.44 14.72 -12.34
CA ASP A 13 -12.88 13.35 -12.10
C ASP A 13 -11.85 12.56 -11.26
N TYR A 14 -12.29 11.42 -10.73
CA TYR A 14 -11.50 10.55 -9.85
C TYR A 14 -10.19 10.06 -10.49
N GLU A 15 -10.22 9.60 -11.74
CA GLU A 15 -9.03 9.06 -12.43
C GLU A 15 -8.00 10.16 -12.71
N THR A 16 -8.47 11.35 -13.08
CA THR A 16 -7.62 12.53 -13.25
C THR A 16 -6.98 12.93 -11.91
N ALA A 17 -7.76 13.00 -10.82
CA ALA A 17 -7.24 13.32 -9.49
C ALA A 17 -6.20 12.29 -9.01
N LYS A 18 -6.44 11.01 -9.28
CA LYS A 18 -5.50 9.92 -8.99
C LYS A 18 -4.17 10.12 -9.73
N GLY A 19 -4.23 10.41 -11.03
CA GLY A 19 -3.03 10.70 -11.83
C GLY A 19 -2.25 11.91 -11.33
N ILE A 20 -2.92 13.00 -10.96
CA ILE A 20 -2.33 14.20 -10.38
C ILE A 20 -1.67 13.88 -9.03
N THR A 21 -2.36 13.15 -8.16
CA THR A 21 -1.87 12.76 -6.84
C THR A 21 -0.60 11.92 -6.95
N PHE A 22 -0.59 10.92 -7.83
CA PHE A 22 0.60 10.10 -8.06
C PHE A 22 1.76 10.91 -8.65
N ARG A 23 1.49 11.81 -9.59
CA ARG A 23 2.53 12.69 -10.14
C ARG A 23 3.19 13.52 -9.05
N TYR A 24 2.42 14.07 -8.12
CA TYR A 24 2.97 14.87 -7.01
C TYR A 24 3.73 14.03 -5.98
N LEU A 25 3.23 12.84 -5.65
CA LEU A 25 3.90 11.95 -4.71
C LEU A 25 5.23 11.39 -5.24
N TYR A 26 5.28 11.07 -6.54
CA TYR A 26 6.42 10.38 -7.14
C TYR A 26 7.31 11.23 -8.05
N GLY A 27 6.79 12.32 -8.55
CA GLY A 27 7.49 13.20 -9.49
C GLY A 27 7.95 14.55 -8.91
N GLY A 28 7.54 14.85 -7.68
CA GLY A 28 7.79 16.13 -7.04
C GLY A 28 6.68 17.16 -7.26
N LEU A 29 6.71 18.24 -6.46
CA LEU A 29 5.67 19.25 -6.42
C LEU A 29 5.94 20.42 -7.39
N ASP A 30 4.91 20.83 -8.12
CA ASP A 30 4.85 22.11 -8.77
C ASP A 30 4.34 23.21 -7.79
N ASP A 31 4.30 24.45 -8.25
CA ASP A 31 3.90 25.59 -7.40
C ASP A 31 2.43 25.50 -6.95
N THR A 32 1.56 24.87 -7.78
CA THR A 32 0.15 24.65 -7.44
C THR A 32 0.03 23.65 -6.28
N ALA A 33 0.74 22.53 -6.37
CA ALA A 33 0.74 21.50 -5.33
C ALA A 33 1.33 22.00 -4.00
N ARG A 34 2.36 22.87 -4.04
CA ARG A 34 2.92 23.49 -2.84
C ARG A 34 1.94 24.37 -2.07
N GLY A 35 0.92 24.90 -2.75
CA GLY A 35 -0.19 25.60 -2.11
C GLY A 35 -1.10 24.71 -1.27
N ILE A 36 -1.07 23.38 -1.46
CA ILE A 36 -1.90 22.42 -0.75
C ILE A 36 -1.13 21.88 0.46
N GLU A 37 -1.66 22.10 1.66
CA GLU A 37 -1.01 21.75 2.92
C GLU A 37 -0.58 20.27 2.99
N PHE A 38 -1.42 19.36 2.49
CA PHE A 38 -1.10 17.94 2.47
C PHE A 38 0.20 17.65 1.69
N PHE A 39 0.31 18.16 0.45
CA PHE A 39 1.49 17.91 -0.39
C PHE A 39 2.73 18.61 0.15
N ARG A 40 2.59 19.78 0.76
CA ARG A 40 3.70 20.45 1.42
C ARG A 40 4.26 19.60 2.57
N LYS A 41 3.39 19.04 3.44
CA LYS A 41 3.80 18.13 4.51
C LYS A 41 4.48 16.87 3.98
N VAL A 42 4.01 16.33 2.86
CA VAL A 42 4.64 15.18 2.20
C VAL A 42 6.03 15.55 1.67
N ASP A 43 6.16 16.69 1.01
CA ASP A 43 7.46 17.18 0.50
C ASP A 43 8.47 17.40 1.63
N ASP A 44 8.06 18.02 2.74
CA ASP A 44 8.91 18.20 3.93
C ASP A 44 9.36 16.84 4.49
N TYR A 45 8.45 15.86 4.55
CA TYR A 45 8.77 14.51 5.00
C TYR A 45 9.71 13.78 4.03
N ILE A 46 9.52 13.92 2.72
CA ILE A 46 10.42 13.37 1.69
C ILE A 46 11.85 13.90 1.91
N LYS A 47 12.00 15.21 2.12
CA LYS A 47 13.31 15.85 2.37
C LYS A 47 13.93 15.35 3.66
N GLU A 48 13.15 15.23 4.74
CA GLU A 48 13.61 14.68 6.01
C GLU A 48 14.14 13.25 5.86
N VAL A 49 13.38 12.38 5.19
CA VAL A 49 13.76 10.99 4.90
C VAL A 49 15.06 10.94 4.09
N TYR A 50 15.16 11.78 3.07
CA TYR A 50 16.35 11.85 2.23
C TYR A 50 17.59 12.32 3.00
N GLN A 51 17.46 13.34 3.83
CA GLN A 51 18.56 13.81 4.68
C GLN A 51 19.06 12.72 5.64
N LYS A 52 18.14 11.99 6.29
CA LYS A 52 18.49 10.84 7.13
C LYS A 52 19.24 9.76 6.33
N PHE A 53 18.77 9.49 5.12
CA PHE A 53 19.43 8.54 4.22
C PHE A 53 20.84 8.98 3.83
N ILE A 54 21.05 10.23 3.43
CA ILE A 54 22.38 10.75 3.06
C ILE A 54 23.38 10.66 4.22
N ILE A 55 22.93 10.94 5.45
CA ILE A 55 23.78 10.88 6.64
C ILE A 55 24.13 9.43 7.01
N SER A 56 23.17 8.50 6.94
CA SER A 56 23.33 7.14 7.45
C SER A 56 23.75 6.12 6.40
N GLY A 57 23.60 6.44 5.10
CA GLY A 57 23.80 5.50 3.98
C GLY A 57 22.76 4.39 3.88
N ARG A 58 21.71 4.47 4.70
CA ARG A 58 20.65 3.46 4.79
C ARG A 58 19.31 4.09 5.14
N LEU A 59 18.24 3.37 4.81
CA LEU A 59 16.88 3.73 5.16
C LEU A 59 16.33 2.64 6.09
N THR A 60 15.75 3.03 7.22
CA THR A 60 15.10 2.10 8.15
C THR A 60 13.61 2.24 8.03
N THR A 61 12.90 1.13 7.79
CA THR A 61 11.45 1.15 7.70
C THR A 61 10.80 1.39 9.08
N PRO A 62 9.65 2.08 9.12
CA PRO A 62 9.07 2.49 10.41
C PRO A 62 8.45 1.35 11.22
N LEU A 63 7.93 0.30 10.59
CA LEU A 63 7.21 -0.79 11.26
C LEU A 63 8.14 -1.93 11.69
N LEU A 64 8.73 -2.64 10.74
CA LEU A 64 9.55 -3.83 11.02
C LEU A 64 11.03 -3.51 11.21
N LYS A 65 11.42 -2.22 11.14
CA LYS A 65 12.79 -1.76 11.32
C LYS A 65 13.80 -2.41 10.37
N ARG A 66 13.34 -2.79 9.17
CA ARG A 66 14.23 -3.32 8.14
C ARG A 66 15.16 -2.23 7.63
N GLU A 67 16.40 -2.59 7.38
CA GLU A 67 17.37 -1.71 6.74
C GLU A 67 17.36 -1.92 5.22
N ILE A 68 17.22 -0.81 4.48
CA ILE A 68 17.33 -0.78 3.02
C ILE A 68 18.64 -0.06 2.68
N HIS A 69 19.56 -0.78 2.06
CA HIS A 69 20.87 -0.26 1.66
C HIS A 69 20.85 0.12 0.19
N PHE A 70 21.13 1.38 -0.08
CA PHE A 70 21.17 1.92 -1.45
C PHE A 70 22.56 1.93 -2.09
N GLY A 71 23.57 1.32 -1.45
CA GLY A 71 24.95 1.33 -1.93
C GLY A 71 25.17 0.76 -3.35
N ARG A 72 24.13 0.18 -3.96
CA ARG A 72 24.13 -0.32 -5.34
C ARG A 72 23.23 0.48 -6.28
N ILE A 73 22.57 1.55 -5.79
CA ILE A 73 21.66 2.36 -6.62
C ILE A 73 22.34 3.66 -6.97
N GLU A 74 22.85 3.74 -8.20
CA GLU A 74 23.36 4.99 -8.75
C GLU A 74 22.23 6.02 -8.85
N GLY A 75 22.53 7.27 -8.50
CA GLY A 75 21.60 8.39 -8.64
C GLY A 75 20.38 8.31 -7.75
N ALA A 76 20.56 7.98 -6.46
CA ALA A 76 19.48 8.08 -5.47
C ALA A 76 18.99 9.54 -5.36
N THR A 77 17.75 9.80 -5.76
CA THR A 77 17.06 11.08 -5.58
C THR A 77 16.10 11.01 -4.40
N GLU A 78 15.65 12.17 -3.90
CA GLU A 78 14.65 12.27 -2.85
C GLU A 78 13.42 11.41 -3.14
N GLN A 79 12.88 11.51 -4.35
CA GLN A 79 11.70 10.77 -4.79
C GLN A 79 11.97 9.26 -4.86
N LYS A 80 13.14 8.83 -5.35
CA LYS A 80 13.48 7.39 -5.38
C LYS A 80 13.57 6.81 -3.98
N VAL A 81 14.26 7.49 -3.07
CA VAL A 81 14.40 7.05 -1.66
C VAL A 81 13.03 6.96 -1.00
N PHE A 82 12.18 7.95 -1.20
CA PHE A 82 10.83 7.96 -0.67
C PHE A 82 9.94 6.85 -1.25
N ASN A 83 10.02 6.61 -2.57
CA ASN A 83 9.29 5.53 -3.23
C ASN A 83 9.66 4.15 -2.68
N TYR A 84 10.94 3.90 -2.45
CA TYR A 84 11.38 2.66 -1.81
C TYR A 84 10.85 2.53 -0.38
N LEU A 85 10.82 3.63 0.39
CA LEU A 85 10.23 3.63 1.72
C LEU A 85 8.74 3.29 1.68
N LEU A 86 7.97 3.90 0.78
CA LEU A 86 6.54 3.64 0.65
C LEU A 86 6.25 2.20 0.25
N GLN A 87 6.96 1.66 -0.75
CA GLN A 87 6.81 0.28 -1.19
C GLN A 87 7.19 -0.72 -0.09
N ALA A 88 8.26 -0.41 0.66
CA ALA A 88 8.65 -1.23 1.79
C ALA A 88 7.62 -1.19 2.91
N LEU A 89 7.06 -0.01 3.21
CA LEU A 89 6.01 0.16 4.21
C LEU A 89 4.73 -0.58 3.83
N GLU A 90 4.29 -0.47 2.58
CA GLU A 90 3.15 -1.22 2.04
C GLU A 90 3.34 -2.74 2.21
N THR A 91 4.52 -3.23 1.81
CA THR A 91 4.87 -4.64 1.98
C THR A 91 4.85 -5.07 3.45
N GLU A 92 5.35 -4.23 4.37
CA GLU A 92 5.35 -4.53 5.81
C GLU A 92 3.94 -4.57 6.39
N VAL A 93 3.08 -3.63 6.03
CA VAL A 93 1.67 -3.62 6.44
C VAL A 93 0.97 -4.90 5.97
N ASN A 94 1.14 -5.26 4.70
CA ASN A 94 0.52 -6.45 4.14
C ASN A 94 1.06 -7.73 4.79
N TYR A 95 2.37 -7.80 5.07
CA TYR A 95 2.97 -8.92 5.77
C TYR A 95 2.41 -9.10 7.20
N MET A 96 2.25 -7.99 7.93
CA MET A 96 1.64 -8.02 9.27
C MET A 96 0.17 -8.47 9.21
N LYS A 97 -0.61 -7.97 8.24
CA LYS A 97 -2.00 -8.40 8.01
C LYS A 97 -2.08 -9.88 7.63
N MET A 98 -1.16 -10.38 6.80
CA MET A 98 -1.07 -11.80 6.51
C MET A 98 -0.85 -12.66 7.76
N GLY A 99 0.04 -12.25 8.67
CA GLY A 99 0.22 -12.91 9.96
C GLY A 99 -1.08 -13.00 10.75
N GLN A 100 -1.81 -11.87 10.84
CA GLN A 100 -3.12 -11.83 11.50
C GLN A 100 -4.16 -12.74 10.82
N ILE A 101 -4.15 -12.81 9.48
CA ILE A 101 -5.02 -13.71 8.73
C ILE A 101 -4.66 -15.18 9.02
N PHE A 102 -3.39 -15.56 9.03
CA PHE A 102 -2.96 -16.91 9.41
C PHE A 102 -3.44 -17.29 10.80
N ASP A 103 -3.29 -16.39 11.78
CA ASP A 103 -3.75 -16.60 13.14
C ASP A 103 -5.28 -16.69 13.19
N GLY A 104 -5.99 -15.82 12.46
CA GLY A 104 -7.45 -15.82 12.37
C GLY A 104 -8.03 -17.07 11.70
N LEU A 105 -7.35 -17.60 10.68
CA LEU A 105 -7.75 -18.86 10.03
C LEU A 105 -7.47 -20.08 10.91
N GLY A 106 -6.42 -20.05 11.74
CA GLY A 106 -6.10 -21.10 12.69
C GLY A 106 -5.97 -22.48 12.05
N LYS A 107 -6.81 -23.44 12.51
CA LYS A 107 -6.80 -24.84 12.03
C LYS A 107 -7.76 -25.11 10.85
N ARG A 108 -8.30 -24.08 10.22
CA ARG A 108 -9.19 -24.23 9.05
C ARG A 108 -8.45 -24.89 7.87
N LEU A 109 -9.22 -25.44 6.95
CA LEU A 109 -8.71 -26.05 5.72
C LEU A 109 -8.30 -24.98 4.70
N SER A 110 -8.96 -23.83 4.74
CA SER A 110 -8.69 -22.67 3.87
C SER A 110 -7.34 -22.03 4.18
N ARG A 111 -6.59 -21.66 3.14
CA ARG A 111 -5.22 -21.14 3.27
C ARG A 111 -4.92 -20.01 2.30
N PRO A 112 -4.11 -18.99 2.66
CA PRO A 112 -3.46 -18.13 1.68
C PRO A 112 -2.43 -18.95 0.89
N ILE A 113 -2.44 -18.83 -0.44
CA ILE A 113 -1.58 -19.61 -1.34
C ILE A 113 -0.64 -18.75 -2.17
N LEU A 114 -0.96 -17.48 -2.38
CA LEU A 114 -0.12 -16.57 -3.14
C LEU A 114 -0.29 -15.14 -2.64
N TYR A 115 0.84 -14.46 -2.50
CA TYR A 115 0.89 -13.01 -2.29
C TYR A 115 1.57 -12.36 -3.50
N THR A 116 0.89 -11.42 -4.14
CA THR A 116 1.41 -10.71 -5.32
C THR A 116 1.06 -9.24 -5.21
N TYR A 117 2.07 -8.38 -5.04
CA TYR A 117 1.91 -6.94 -4.86
C TYR A 117 0.97 -6.57 -3.69
N ASP A 118 -0.21 -6.08 -4.01
CA ASP A 118 -1.28 -5.66 -3.09
C ASP A 118 -2.42 -6.69 -2.96
N ALA A 119 -2.27 -7.87 -3.58
CA ALA A 119 -3.28 -8.92 -3.61
C ALA A 119 -2.83 -10.19 -2.89
N ILE A 120 -3.76 -10.83 -2.19
CA ILE A 120 -3.59 -12.13 -1.54
C ILE A 120 -4.62 -13.09 -2.12
N MET A 121 -4.15 -14.23 -2.60
CA MET A 121 -5.00 -15.32 -3.09
C MET A 121 -5.13 -16.40 -2.02
N PHE A 122 -6.33 -16.94 -1.91
CA PHE A 122 -6.67 -18.01 -0.98
C PHE A 122 -7.19 -19.22 -1.72
N ASP A 123 -6.82 -20.42 -1.26
CA ASP A 123 -7.57 -21.65 -1.51
C ASP A 123 -8.60 -21.80 -0.40
N VAL A 124 -9.87 -21.71 -0.76
CA VAL A 124 -10.97 -21.64 0.20
C VAL A 124 -11.79 -22.91 0.17
N HIS A 125 -11.86 -23.59 1.31
CA HIS A 125 -12.75 -24.74 1.46
C HIS A 125 -14.23 -24.29 1.45
N PRO A 126 -15.11 -24.88 0.64
CA PRO A 126 -16.48 -24.38 0.42
C PRO A 126 -17.30 -24.14 1.69
N ILE A 127 -17.15 -25.02 2.69
CA ILE A 127 -17.88 -24.92 3.97
C ILE A 127 -17.41 -23.72 4.80
N GLU A 128 -16.17 -23.28 4.63
CA GLU A 128 -15.56 -22.20 5.39
C GLU A 128 -15.66 -20.82 4.71
N ARG A 129 -16.23 -20.80 3.49
CA ARG A 129 -16.22 -19.61 2.61
C ARG A 129 -16.64 -18.32 3.31
N ASP A 130 -17.79 -18.27 3.89
CA ASP A 130 -18.36 -17.03 4.44
C ASP A 130 -17.57 -16.54 5.67
N GLU A 131 -17.08 -17.47 6.46
CA GLU A 131 -16.23 -17.16 7.61
C GLU A 131 -14.85 -16.65 7.18
N VAL A 132 -14.24 -17.25 6.16
CA VAL A 132 -12.96 -16.80 5.59
C VAL A 132 -13.09 -15.39 5.01
N ILE A 133 -14.15 -15.15 4.22
CA ILE A 133 -14.42 -13.81 3.67
C ILE A 133 -14.52 -12.78 4.79
N ARG A 134 -15.28 -13.06 5.86
CA ARG A 134 -15.43 -12.16 7.00
C ARG A 134 -14.09 -11.90 7.69
N ILE A 135 -13.34 -12.94 8.05
CA ILE A 135 -12.05 -12.81 8.73
C ILE A 135 -11.07 -11.98 7.89
N VAL A 136 -10.93 -12.29 6.61
CA VAL A 136 -10.02 -11.60 5.72
C VAL A 136 -10.43 -10.14 5.54
N LYS A 137 -11.73 -9.88 5.32
CA LYS A 137 -12.26 -8.52 5.17
C LYS A 137 -12.01 -7.69 6.43
N ASP A 138 -12.38 -8.18 7.60
CA ASP A 138 -12.22 -7.49 8.86
C ASP A 138 -10.75 -7.09 9.13
N ILE A 139 -9.81 -8.00 8.86
CA ILE A 139 -8.38 -7.74 9.04
C ILE A 139 -7.87 -6.76 7.99
N MET A 140 -8.19 -6.96 6.71
CA MET A 140 -7.68 -6.14 5.62
C MET A 140 -8.23 -4.71 5.65
N GLU A 141 -9.47 -4.50 6.09
CA GLU A 141 -10.07 -3.16 6.23
C GLU A 141 -9.62 -2.41 7.48
N THR A 142 -8.90 -3.06 8.39
CA THR A 142 -8.33 -2.38 9.57
C THR A 142 -7.43 -1.22 9.14
N GLY A 143 -7.69 -0.03 9.68
CA GLY A 143 -7.02 1.21 9.30
C GLY A 143 -7.72 1.98 8.18
N GLY A 144 -8.94 1.56 7.77
CA GLY A 144 -9.77 2.28 6.79
C GLY A 144 -9.36 2.04 5.32
N PHE A 145 -8.62 0.98 5.04
CA PHE A 145 -8.26 0.62 3.67
C PHE A 145 -9.42 -0.11 3.00
N PRO A 146 -9.89 0.34 1.82
CA PRO A 146 -10.93 -0.38 1.09
C PRO A 146 -10.37 -1.68 0.52
N VAL A 147 -11.13 -2.76 0.63
CA VAL A 147 -10.77 -4.07 0.10
C VAL A 147 -11.77 -4.50 -0.97
N ARG A 148 -11.28 -4.98 -2.09
CA ARG A 148 -12.09 -5.65 -3.11
C ARG A 148 -11.80 -7.14 -3.04
N MET A 149 -12.84 -7.93 -2.94
CA MET A 149 -12.73 -9.39 -2.87
C MET A 149 -13.34 -10.01 -4.12
N TYR A 150 -12.69 -11.03 -4.63
CA TYR A 150 -13.12 -11.74 -5.82
C TYR A 150 -13.12 -13.24 -5.52
N GLU A 151 -14.05 -13.99 -6.11
CA GLU A 151 -14.09 -15.45 -6.02
C GLU A 151 -14.23 -16.09 -7.38
N GLY A 152 -13.79 -17.33 -7.50
CA GLY A 152 -13.88 -18.12 -8.72
C GLY A 152 -13.23 -19.48 -8.56
N THR A 153 -13.42 -20.36 -9.53
CA THR A 153 -12.82 -21.71 -9.54
C THR A 153 -11.36 -21.72 -10.01
N ASN A 154 -10.91 -20.63 -10.59
CA ASN A 154 -9.54 -20.41 -11.03
C ASN A 154 -9.29 -18.91 -11.24
N TYR A 155 -8.04 -18.54 -11.40
CA TYR A 155 -7.62 -17.14 -11.53
C TYR A 155 -8.25 -16.38 -12.72
N GLY A 156 -8.59 -17.08 -13.79
CA GLY A 156 -9.18 -16.50 -15.00
C GLY A 156 -10.70 -16.21 -14.90
N ASN A 157 -11.37 -16.76 -13.86
CA ASN A 157 -12.83 -16.70 -13.72
C ASN A 157 -13.27 -16.01 -12.43
N LEU A 158 -12.48 -15.02 -11.96
CA LEU A 158 -12.76 -14.29 -10.73
C LEU A 158 -13.89 -13.28 -10.93
N VAL A 159 -14.87 -13.30 -10.04
CA VAL A 159 -16.02 -12.39 -10.01
C VAL A 159 -16.01 -11.62 -8.68
N LEU A 160 -16.31 -10.32 -8.74
CA LEU A 160 -16.37 -9.47 -7.55
C LEU A 160 -17.43 -9.98 -6.57
N ILE A 161 -17.04 -10.17 -5.32
CA ILE A 161 -17.95 -10.46 -4.22
C ILE A 161 -18.60 -9.13 -3.78
N PRO A 162 -19.95 -9.09 -3.62
CA PRO A 162 -20.69 -7.91 -3.19
C PRO A 162 -20.24 -7.35 -1.84
#